data_0499dac17ecca6d1e53b27694b7b71b0
#
_entry.id   0499dac17ecca6d1e53b27694b7b71b0
#
_cell.length_a   1.000
_cell.length_b   1.000
_cell.length_c   1.000
_cell.angle_alpha   90.00
_cell.angle_beta   90.00
_cell.angle_gamma   90.00
#
_symmetry.space_group_name_H-M   'P 1'
#
loop_
_entity.id
_entity.type
_entity.pdbx_description
1 polymer ?
#
loop_
_entity_poly.entity_id
_entity_poly.type
_entity_poly.pdbx_seq_one_letter_code
_entity_poly.pdbx_strand_id
1 'polypeptide(L)'
;MSPARRPEVVVITGASSGIGRATARAYARRGARLVLASRSRAALETVAEECRAHGARALVVPTDVSVEAQVQALAEAAVAQYGRIDVWVGNAGVFAYGGFDQLPPGVFRQVVETNLMGQVHGARAALPHFRRQGTGTLVMIASLYSRVASPGISPYVTSKYGVLGFAEALRQELRGSGVRISLIIPGAVDTPIYQHAANVTGRRARPLPPAASPDRVARAIVRSAGRRRFAAYVGGLQRLVVPVHDFAPGFYDAIASVLMDRFELHGTSSVSFGTVLEAPGRADPTTGGWRSARLRLALATGVGAAVAAFLARRR
;
A
#
# COMPACT_ATOMS: atom_id res chain seq x y z
N MET A 1 8.12 39.30 3.50
CA MET A 1 7.06 38.28 3.43
C MET A 1 7.55 37.22 2.45
N SER A 2 7.77 35.99 2.92
CA SER A 2 8.09 34.88 2.02
C SER A 2 6.90 34.63 1.08
N PRO A 3 7.09 34.48 -0.24
CA PRO A 3 5.97 34.26 -1.17
C PRO A 3 5.18 33.02 -0.70
N ALA A 4 3.86 33.16 -0.60
CA ALA A 4 2.98 32.07 -0.19
C ALA A 4 3.25 30.88 -1.10
N ARG A 5 3.74 29.77 -0.51
CA ARG A 5 4.09 28.56 -1.24
C ARG A 5 2.83 28.04 -1.91
N ARG A 6 2.86 27.92 -3.22
CA ARG A 6 1.74 27.41 -4.02
C ARG A 6 1.30 26.03 -3.49
N PRO A 7 -0.03 25.77 -3.35
CA PRO A 7 -0.54 24.47 -2.95
C PRO A 7 -0.08 23.34 -3.88
N GLU A 8 0.42 22.25 -3.31
CA GLU A 8 0.80 21.04 -4.06
C GLU A 8 -0.44 20.37 -4.65
N VAL A 9 -0.36 19.90 -5.89
CA VAL A 9 -1.38 19.06 -6.54
C VAL A 9 -0.98 17.61 -6.37
N VAL A 10 -1.81 16.84 -5.68
CA VAL A 10 -1.51 15.46 -5.27
C VAL A 10 -2.59 14.50 -5.78
N VAL A 11 -2.20 13.56 -6.62
CA VAL A 11 -3.05 12.44 -7.06
C VAL A 11 -2.81 11.26 -6.12
N ILE A 12 -3.89 10.64 -5.63
CA ILE A 12 -3.83 9.50 -4.70
C ILE A 12 -4.73 8.39 -5.21
N THR A 13 -4.16 7.25 -5.60
CA THR A 13 -4.92 6.05 -5.94
C THR A 13 -5.22 5.19 -4.72
N GLY A 14 -6.35 4.47 -4.72
CA GLY A 14 -6.81 3.73 -3.54
C GLY A 14 -7.16 4.65 -2.36
N ALA A 15 -7.68 5.86 -2.65
CA ALA A 15 -7.93 6.89 -1.66
C ALA A 15 -9.15 6.62 -0.76
N SER A 16 -9.99 5.62 -1.06
CA SER A 16 -11.26 5.37 -0.37
C SER A 16 -11.12 4.77 1.04
N SER A 17 -9.95 4.22 1.41
CA SER A 17 -9.76 3.53 2.68
C SER A 17 -8.29 3.53 3.14
N GLY A 18 -8.03 2.99 4.33
CA GLY A 18 -6.70 2.64 4.83
C GLY A 18 -5.64 3.73 4.68
N ILE A 19 -4.50 3.37 4.10
CA ILE A 19 -3.35 4.26 3.88
C ILE A 19 -3.72 5.41 2.94
N GLY A 20 -4.48 5.16 1.86
CA GLY A 20 -4.87 6.18 0.89
C GLY A 20 -5.73 7.28 1.52
N ARG A 21 -6.77 6.91 2.29
CA ARG A 21 -7.62 7.85 3.03
C ARG A 21 -6.84 8.64 4.09
N ALA A 22 -5.94 7.97 4.83
CA ALA A 22 -5.05 8.65 5.79
C ALA A 22 -4.10 9.64 5.08
N THR A 23 -3.61 9.29 3.89
CA THR A 23 -2.74 10.15 3.07
C THR A 23 -3.50 11.35 2.55
N ALA A 24 -4.72 11.18 2.06
CA ALA A 24 -5.59 12.28 1.63
C ALA A 24 -5.81 13.30 2.76
N ARG A 25 -6.18 12.83 3.96
CA ARG A 25 -6.32 13.68 5.15
C ARG A 25 -5.00 14.38 5.54
N ALA A 26 -3.86 13.69 5.42
CA ALA A 26 -2.57 14.28 5.77
C ALA A 26 -2.17 15.41 4.81
N TYR A 27 -2.44 15.29 3.52
CA TYR A 27 -2.24 16.34 2.53
C TYR A 27 -3.30 17.46 2.64
N ALA A 28 -4.57 17.12 2.94
CA ALA A 28 -5.62 18.10 3.16
C ALA A 28 -5.24 19.11 4.25
N ARG A 29 -4.75 18.62 5.40
CA ARG A 29 -4.26 19.48 6.49
C ARG A 29 -3.06 20.38 6.13
N ARG A 30 -2.43 20.16 4.98
CA ARG A 30 -1.34 20.98 4.45
C ARG A 30 -1.81 21.95 3.35
N GLY A 31 -3.11 22.02 3.12
CA GLY A 31 -3.70 22.87 2.08
C GLY A 31 -3.44 22.40 0.65
N ALA A 32 -3.14 21.12 0.43
CA ALA A 32 -2.94 20.57 -0.90
C ALA A 32 -4.24 20.53 -1.72
N ARG A 33 -4.11 20.55 -3.04
CA ARG A 33 -5.18 20.25 -4.00
C ARG A 33 -5.12 18.74 -4.28
N LEU A 34 -6.23 18.06 -4.04
CA LEU A 34 -6.28 16.60 -4.08
C LEU A 34 -7.04 16.10 -5.30
N VAL A 35 -6.55 15.02 -5.90
CA VAL A 35 -7.28 14.21 -6.87
C VAL A 35 -7.35 12.80 -6.28
N LEU A 36 -8.56 12.39 -5.89
CA LEU A 36 -8.82 11.15 -5.18
C LEU A 36 -9.35 10.11 -6.14
N ALA A 37 -8.68 8.95 -6.21
CA ALA A 37 -9.01 7.89 -7.14
C ALA A 37 -9.21 6.54 -6.44
N SER A 38 -10.29 5.87 -6.75
CA SER A 38 -10.60 4.47 -6.48
C SER A 38 -11.80 4.05 -7.34
N ARG A 39 -12.16 2.77 -7.32
CA ARG A 39 -13.28 2.26 -8.12
C ARG A 39 -14.66 2.76 -7.66
N SER A 40 -14.85 3.07 -6.38
CA SER A 40 -16.14 3.51 -5.82
C SER A 40 -16.22 5.04 -5.69
N ARG A 41 -17.09 5.67 -6.50
CA ARG A 41 -17.38 7.11 -6.41
C ARG A 41 -17.93 7.50 -5.04
N ALA A 42 -18.90 6.75 -4.52
CA ALA A 42 -19.53 7.06 -3.24
C ALA A 42 -18.53 7.07 -2.08
N ALA A 43 -17.59 6.09 -2.08
CA ALA A 43 -16.52 6.03 -1.10
C ALA A 43 -15.54 7.21 -1.22
N LEU A 44 -15.25 7.65 -2.44
CA LEU A 44 -14.38 8.81 -2.68
C LEU A 44 -15.02 10.12 -2.24
N GLU A 45 -16.33 10.31 -2.48
CA GLU A 45 -17.02 11.54 -2.05
C GLU A 45 -16.98 11.70 -0.53
N THR A 46 -17.19 10.61 0.23
CA THR A 46 -17.03 10.63 1.70
C THR A 46 -15.64 11.15 2.11
N VAL A 47 -14.58 10.68 1.46
CA VAL A 47 -13.21 11.12 1.75
C VAL A 47 -12.96 12.55 1.27
N ALA A 48 -13.55 12.94 0.14
CA ALA A 48 -13.45 14.29 -0.37
C ALA A 48 -14.10 15.31 0.58
N GLU A 49 -15.25 14.99 1.15
CA GLU A 49 -15.93 15.80 2.16
C GLU A 49 -15.05 16.00 3.40
N GLU A 50 -14.42 14.92 3.89
CA GLU A 50 -13.46 15.02 5.00
C GLU A 50 -12.27 15.92 4.66
N CYS A 51 -11.76 15.84 3.45
CA CYS A 51 -10.66 16.70 2.99
C CYS A 51 -11.09 18.15 2.86
N ARG A 52 -12.29 18.41 2.36
CA ARG A 52 -12.88 19.76 2.23
C ARG A 52 -13.12 20.39 3.63
N ALA A 53 -13.53 19.59 4.61
CA ALA A 53 -13.68 20.04 6.01
C ALA A 53 -12.35 20.51 6.64
N HIS A 54 -11.20 20.06 6.08
CA HIS A 54 -9.87 20.57 6.43
C HIS A 54 -9.39 21.72 5.51
N GLY A 55 -10.28 22.31 4.71
CA GLY A 55 -9.98 23.45 3.81
C GLY A 55 -9.30 23.06 2.49
N ALA A 56 -9.14 21.78 2.17
CA ALA A 56 -8.55 21.34 0.90
C ALA A 56 -9.58 21.37 -0.23
N ARG A 57 -9.09 21.54 -1.47
CA ARG A 57 -9.86 21.28 -2.67
C ARG A 57 -9.66 19.81 -3.08
N ALA A 58 -10.75 19.08 -3.30
CA ALA A 58 -10.70 17.66 -3.66
C ALA A 58 -11.57 17.38 -4.89
N LEU A 59 -10.93 16.83 -5.93
CA LEU A 59 -11.55 16.28 -7.13
C LEU A 59 -11.68 14.76 -6.96
N VAL A 60 -12.84 14.22 -7.27
CA VAL A 60 -13.12 12.79 -7.27
C VAL A 60 -13.14 12.25 -8.68
N VAL A 61 -12.29 11.25 -8.94
CA VAL A 61 -12.19 10.58 -10.24
C VAL A 61 -12.27 9.07 -10.03
N PRO A 62 -13.42 8.42 -10.27
CA PRO A 62 -13.52 6.96 -10.22
C PRO A 62 -12.55 6.34 -11.21
N THR A 63 -11.70 5.43 -10.70
CA THR A 63 -10.60 4.87 -11.50
C THR A 63 -10.30 3.45 -11.04
N ASP A 64 -10.31 2.50 -11.97
CA ASP A 64 -9.67 1.21 -11.80
C ASP A 64 -8.23 1.30 -12.30
N VAL A 65 -7.26 1.11 -11.41
CA VAL A 65 -5.83 1.25 -11.75
C VAL A 65 -5.32 0.10 -12.63
N SER A 66 -6.05 -1.02 -12.73
CA SER A 66 -5.73 -2.12 -13.65
C SER A 66 -6.03 -1.75 -15.12
N VAL A 67 -6.82 -0.69 -15.36
CA VAL A 67 -7.20 -0.21 -16.71
C VAL A 67 -6.37 1.03 -17.05
N GLU A 68 -5.37 0.89 -17.92
CA GLU A 68 -4.43 1.97 -18.27
C GLU A 68 -5.14 3.24 -18.75
N ALA A 69 -6.15 3.12 -19.60
CA ALA A 69 -6.91 4.26 -20.12
C ALA A 69 -7.60 5.09 -19.02
N GLN A 70 -8.10 4.43 -17.95
CA GLN A 70 -8.69 5.15 -16.82
C GLN A 70 -7.63 5.90 -16.00
N VAL A 71 -6.43 5.33 -15.87
CA VAL A 71 -5.32 5.99 -15.16
C VAL A 71 -4.79 7.17 -15.98
N GLN A 72 -4.77 7.07 -17.31
CA GLN A 72 -4.46 8.19 -18.19
C GLN A 72 -5.49 9.31 -18.04
N ALA A 73 -6.78 8.99 -18.10
CA ALA A 73 -7.87 9.94 -17.88
C ALA A 73 -7.81 10.61 -16.49
N LEU A 74 -7.38 9.90 -15.45
CA LEU A 74 -7.15 10.46 -14.12
C LEU A 74 -6.07 11.55 -14.12
N ALA A 75 -4.95 11.32 -14.83
CA ALA A 75 -3.89 12.33 -14.95
C ALA A 75 -4.37 13.56 -15.73
N GLU A 76 -5.11 13.36 -16.82
CA GLU A 76 -5.69 14.43 -17.63
C GLU A 76 -6.69 15.27 -16.81
N ALA A 77 -7.58 14.63 -16.04
CA ALA A 77 -8.51 15.30 -15.15
C ALA A 77 -7.79 16.16 -14.09
N ALA A 78 -6.68 15.63 -13.51
CA ALA A 78 -5.86 16.37 -12.56
C ALA A 78 -5.27 17.65 -13.19
N VAL A 79 -4.73 17.53 -14.40
CA VAL A 79 -4.12 18.65 -15.12
C VAL A 79 -5.19 19.64 -15.61
N ALA A 80 -6.32 19.18 -16.13
CA ALA A 80 -7.43 20.03 -16.53
C ALA A 80 -7.95 20.87 -15.34
N GLN A 81 -8.07 20.25 -14.16
CA GLN A 81 -8.61 20.91 -12.96
C GLN A 81 -7.60 21.86 -12.30
N TYR A 82 -6.31 21.49 -12.24
CA TYR A 82 -5.33 22.19 -11.40
C TYR A 82 -4.09 22.69 -12.17
N GLY A 83 -3.99 22.40 -13.47
CA GLY A 83 -2.92 22.83 -14.36
C GLY A 83 -1.61 22.02 -14.24
N ARG A 84 -1.51 21.08 -13.28
CA ARG A 84 -0.28 20.29 -13.02
C ARG A 84 -0.52 19.12 -12.10
N ILE A 85 0.54 18.30 -11.95
CA ILE A 85 0.65 17.28 -10.91
C ILE A 85 2.01 17.47 -10.22
N ASP A 86 2.05 17.60 -8.90
CA ASP A 86 3.31 17.69 -8.14
C ASP A 86 3.72 16.35 -7.53
N VAL A 87 2.74 15.59 -7.04
CA VAL A 87 2.94 14.28 -6.42
C VAL A 87 1.91 13.29 -6.94
N TRP A 88 2.38 12.13 -7.35
CA TRP A 88 1.52 10.98 -7.65
C TRP A 88 1.77 9.89 -6.61
N VAL A 89 0.74 9.51 -5.85
CA VAL A 89 0.80 8.45 -4.85
C VAL A 89 0.10 7.20 -5.39
N GLY A 90 0.89 6.24 -5.87
CA GLY A 90 0.43 4.91 -6.29
C GLY A 90 0.22 4.04 -5.05
N ASN A 91 -0.99 4.07 -4.48
CA ASN A 91 -1.31 3.38 -3.25
C ASN A 91 -2.36 2.27 -3.43
N ALA A 92 -3.16 2.28 -4.50
CA ALA A 92 -4.13 1.22 -4.75
C ALA A 92 -3.49 -0.16 -4.68
N GLY A 93 -4.18 -1.08 -4.02
CA GLY A 93 -3.70 -2.45 -3.87
C GLY A 93 -4.75 -3.35 -3.23
N VAL A 94 -4.65 -4.64 -3.57
CA VAL A 94 -5.51 -5.72 -3.09
C VAL A 94 -4.65 -6.87 -2.56
N PHE A 95 -5.26 -7.76 -1.79
CA PHE A 95 -4.58 -8.88 -1.15
C PHE A 95 -5.31 -10.20 -1.42
N ALA A 96 -4.57 -11.31 -1.44
CA ALA A 96 -5.16 -12.65 -1.57
C ALA A 96 -4.45 -13.65 -0.65
N TYR A 97 -5.23 -14.51 0.00
CA TYR A 97 -4.80 -15.62 0.85
C TYR A 97 -5.28 -16.96 0.29
N GLY A 98 -4.39 -17.90 0.15
CA GLY A 98 -4.64 -19.27 -0.30
C GLY A 98 -3.38 -19.95 -0.80
N GLY A 99 -3.35 -21.28 -0.79
CA GLY A 99 -2.32 -22.04 -1.48
C GLY A 99 -2.29 -21.68 -2.97
N PHE A 100 -1.12 -21.77 -3.58
CA PHE A 100 -0.95 -21.40 -5.00
C PHE A 100 -1.91 -22.18 -5.92
N ASP A 101 -2.06 -23.46 -5.66
CA ASP A 101 -2.94 -24.38 -6.38
C ASP A 101 -4.44 -24.21 -6.08
N GLN A 102 -4.77 -23.59 -4.96
CA GLN A 102 -6.13 -23.34 -4.52
C GLN A 102 -6.70 -22.00 -4.99
N LEU A 103 -5.81 -21.01 -5.24
CA LEU A 103 -6.22 -19.69 -5.71
C LEU A 103 -6.60 -19.72 -7.19
N PRO A 104 -7.81 -19.25 -7.57
CA PRO A 104 -8.17 -19.12 -8.97
C PRO A 104 -7.16 -18.27 -9.75
N PRO A 105 -6.74 -18.70 -10.97
CA PRO A 105 -5.79 -17.95 -11.78
C PRO A 105 -6.18 -16.49 -12.05
N GLY A 106 -7.49 -16.19 -12.15
CA GLY A 106 -8.03 -14.84 -12.30
C GLY A 106 -7.74 -13.95 -11.08
N VAL A 107 -7.76 -14.51 -9.87
CA VAL A 107 -7.42 -13.78 -8.64
C VAL A 107 -5.93 -13.44 -8.62
N PHE A 108 -5.07 -14.39 -8.97
CA PHE A 108 -3.64 -14.14 -9.08
C PHE A 108 -3.34 -13.01 -10.05
N ARG A 109 -3.90 -13.10 -11.27
CA ARG A 109 -3.73 -12.07 -12.31
C ARG A 109 -4.21 -10.71 -11.81
N GLN A 110 -5.41 -10.63 -11.22
CA GLN A 110 -5.97 -9.35 -10.77
C GLN A 110 -5.15 -8.69 -9.65
N VAL A 111 -4.54 -9.48 -8.76
CA VAL A 111 -3.60 -8.95 -7.74
C VAL A 111 -2.38 -8.32 -8.40
N VAL A 112 -1.80 -8.97 -9.42
CA VAL A 112 -0.66 -8.43 -10.17
C VAL A 112 -1.07 -7.18 -10.96
N GLU A 113 -2.20 -7.22 -11.66
CA GLU A 113 -2.72 -6.08 -12.44
C GLU A 113 -2.97 -4.86 -11.54
N THR A 114 -3.62 -5.04 -10.41
CA THR A 114 -3.89 -3.92 -9.50
C THR A 114 -2.63 -3.40 -8.82
N ASN A 115 -1.82 -4.30 -8.23
CA ASN A 115 -0.72 -3.90 -7.36
C ASN A 115 0.54 -3.48 -8.10
N LEU A 116 0.85 -4.14 -9.23
CA LEU A 116 2.05 -3.87 -10.03
C LEU A 116 1.72 -3.04 -11.27
N MET A 117 0.81 -3.53 -12.14
CA MET A 117 0.50 -2.81 -13.37
C MET A 117 -0.15 -1.47 -13.07
N GLY A 118 -0.95 -1.34 -12.01
CA GLY A 118 -1.47 -0.06 -11.54
C GLY A 118 -0.38 0.96 -11.18
N GLN A 119 0.79 0.53 -10.69
CA GLN A 119 1.95 1.42 -10.47
C GLN A 119 2.60 1.81 -11.81
N VAL A 120 2.71 0.86 -12.74
CA VAL A 120 3.24 1.11 -14.10
C VAL A 120 2.37 2.11 -14.84
N HIS A 121 1.04 1.89 -14.85
CA HIS A 121 0.09 2.82 -15.47
C HIS A 121 0.16 4.22 -14.84
N GLY A 122 0.25 4.30 -13.50
CA GLY A 122 0.43 5.57 -12.79
C GLY A 122 1.70 6.30 -13.17
N ALA A 123 2.82 5.57 -13.31
CA ALA A 123 4.07 6.14 -13.78
C ALA A 123 3.95 6.66 -15.23
N ARG A 124 3.38 5.84 -16.14
CA ARG A 124 3.18 6.23 -17.55
C ARG A 124 2.30 7.48 -17.68
N ALA A 125 1.26 7.59 -16.88
CA ALA A 125 0.36 8.74 -16.88
C ALA A 125 1.01 9.99 -16.28
N ALA A 126 1.78 9.88 -15.19
CA ALA A 126 2.36 11.03 -14.50
C ALA A 126 3.65 11.57 -15.14
N LEU A 127 4.52 10.69 -15.66
CA LEU A 127 5.86 11.07 -16.14
C LEU A 127 5.87 12.10 -17.27
N PRO A 128 4.99 12.09 -18.29
CA PRO A 128 4.95 13.12 -19.30
C PRO A 128 4.70 14.52 -18.71
N HIS A 129 3.85 14.61 -17.69
CA HIS A 129 3.58 15.87 -17.00
C HIS A 129 4.79 16.32 -16.15
N PHE A 130 5.40 15.41 -15.41
CA PHE A 130 6.60 15.71 -14.61
C PHE A 130 7.78 16.18 -15.48
N ARG A 131 7.99 15.53 -16.64
CA ARG A 131 9.04 15.94 -17.58
C ARG A 131 8.80 17.36 -18.15
N ARG A 132 7.57 17.67 -18.56
CA ARG A 132 7.21 19.03 -19.04
C ARG A 132 7.36 20.08 -17.94
N GLN A 133 7.11 19.72 -16.69
CA GLN A 133 7.25 20.60 -15.53
C GLN A 133 8.72 20.75 -15.04
N GLY A 134 9.64 19.87 -15.47
CA GLY A 134 10.99 19.75 -14.95
C GLY A 134 11.06 19.22 -13.50
N THR A 135 9.92 18.84 -12.92
CA THR A 135 9.85 18.37 -11.53
C THR A 135 8.59 17.56 -11.28
N GLY A 136 8.67 16.60 -10.36
CA GLY A 136 7.56 15.79 -9.89
C GLY A 136 8.04 14.69 -8.94
N THR A 137 7.13 14.11 -8.19
CA THR A 137 7.45 12.97 -7.31
C THR A 137 6.45 11.85 -7.49
N LEU A 138 6.93 10.67 -7.88
CA LEU A 138 6.16 9.45 -7.90
C LEU A 138 6.44 8.68 -6.60
N VAL A 139 5.42 8.53 -5.77
CA VAL A 139 5.46 7.76 -4.53
C VAL A 139 4.78 6.43 -4.75
N MET A 140 5.52 5.33 -4.65
CA MET A 140 5.02 3.96 -4.81
C MET A 140 4.91 3.27 -3.45
N ILE A 141 3.79 2.59 -3.22
CA ILE A 141 3.60 1.82 -1.98
C ILE A 141 3.92 0.36 -2.25
N ALA A 142 5.09 -0.06 -1.78
CA ALA A 142 5.53 -1.45 -1.75
C ALA A 142 5.02 -2.16 -0.48
N SER A 143 5.79 -3.07 0.06
CA SER A 143 5.54 -3.79 1.31
C SER A 143 6.85 -4.34 1.83
N LEU A 144 6.91 -4.77 3.09
CA LEU A 144 7.98 -5.67 3.55
C LEU A 144 8.04 -6.93 2.69
N TYR A 145 6.89 -7.41 2.20
CA TYR A 145 6.78 -8.51 1.23
C TYR A 145 7.33 -8.20 -0.17
N SER A 146 7.97 -7.06 -0.38
CA SER A 146 8.86 -6.80 -1.52
C SER A 146 10.32 -7.21 -1.25
N ARG A 147 10.63 -7.67 -0.03
CA ARG A 147 11.98 -8.05 0.42
C ARG A 147 12.03 -9.45 1.03
N VAL A 148 10.89 -9.99 1.42
CA VAL A 148 10.76 -11.32 2.01
C VAL A 148 9.49 -11.98 1.50
N ALA A 149 9.44 -13.31 1.51
CA ALA A 149 8.27 -14.09 1.10
C ALA A 149 7.51 -14.65 2.31
N SER A 150 6.29 -15.13 2.09
CA SER A 150 5.51 -15.89 3.06
C SER A 150 4.59 -16.86 2.32
N PRO A 151 4.32 -18.06 2.85
CA PRO A 151 3.42 -19.02 2.22
C PRO A 151 1.98 -18.47 2.15
N GLY A 152 1.20 -18.97 1.20
CA GLY A 152 -0.23 -18.66 1.09
C GLY A 152 -0.58 -17.25 0.59
N ILE A 153 0.40 -16.45 0.13
CA ILE A 153 0.19 -15.10 -0.38
C ILE A 153 1.02 -14.81 -1.63
N SER A 154 1.29 -15.83 -2.44
CA SER A 154 2.18 -15.73 -3.60
C SER A 154 1.81 -14.62 -4.60
N PRO A 155 0.53 -14.33 -4.95
CA PRO A 155 0.22 -13.22 -5.85
C PRO A 155 0.66 -11.86 -5.29
N TYR A 156 0.44 -11.67 -3.99
CA TYR A 156 0.81 -10.41 -3.33
C TYR A 156 2.33 -10.24 -3.27
N VAL A 157 3.06 -11.27 -2.84
CA VAL A 157 4.54 -11.28 -2.83
C VAL A 157 5.07 -10.96 -4.21
N THR A 158 4.65 -11.69 -5.25
CA THR A 158 5.05 -11.46 -6.65
C THR A 158 4.83 -10.01 -7.06
N SER A 159 3.63 -9.46 -6.79
CA SER A 159 3.31 -8.08 -7.15
C SER A 159 4.22 -7.05 -6.42
N LYS A 160 4.54 -7.27 -5.14
CA LYS A 160 5.33 -6.33 -4.34
C LYS A 160 6.84 -6.40 -4.63
N TYR A 161 7.38 -7.58 -4.95
CA TYR A 161 8.73 -7.68 -5.52
C TYR A 161 8.82 -6.97 -6.87
N GLY A 162 7.81 -7.13 -7.74
CA GLY A 162 7.72 -6.40 -9.00
C GLY A 162 7.72 -4.88 -8.82
N VAL A 163 6.97 -4.36 -7.84
CA VAL A 163 6.97 -2.91 -7.52
C VAL A 163 8.35 -2.42 -7.09
N LEU A 164 9.09 -3.20 -6.28
CA LEU A 164 10.44 -2.85 -5.88
C LEU A 164 11.38 -2.77 -7.09
N GLY A 165 11.44 -3.83 -7.89
CA GLY A 165 12.31 -3.87 -9.08
C GLY A 165 11.96 -2.76 -10.08
N PHE A 166 10.67 -2.52 -10.33
CA PHE A 166 10.21 -1.43 -11.18
C PHE A 166 10.64 -0.05 -10.65
N ALA A 167 10.48 0.20 -9.35
CA ALA A 167 10.87 1.47 -8.74
C ALA A 167 12.39 1.70 -8.79
N GLU A 168 13.19 0.65 -8.61
CA GLU A 168 14.66 0.72 -8.70
C GLU A 168 15.13 1.01 -10.11
N ALA A 169 14.58 0.31 -11.12
CA ALA A 169 14.90 0.56 -12.52
C ALA A 169 14.50 1.99 -12.94
N LEU A 170 13.25 2.38 -12.66
CA LEU A 170 12.75 3.69 -13.03
C LEU A 170 13.52 4.84 -12.37
N ARG A 171 13.99 4.66 -11.12
CA ARG A 171 14.85 5.64 -10.45
C ARG A 171 16.17 5.86 -11.18
N GLN A 172 16.74 4.79 -11.78
CA GLN A 172 17.99 4.89 -12.56
C GLN A 172 17.75 5.60 -13.89
N GLU A 173 16.68 5.24 -14.59
CA GLU A 173 16.28 5.84 -15.87
C GLU A 173 15.98 7.34 -15.75
N LEU A 174 15.45 7.78 -14.61
CA LEU A 174 15.05 9.18 -14.37
C LEU A 174 16.17 10.02 -13.70
N ARG A 175 17.38 9.49 -13.59
CA ARG A 175 18.51 10.23 -13.01
C ARG A 175 18.79 11.51 -13.79
N GLY A 176 18.83 12.64 -13.09
CA GLY A 176 19.06 13.96 -13.71
C GLY A 176 17.83 14.64 -14.31
N SER A 177 16.67 13.96 -14.39
CA SER A 177 15.44 14.51 -15.01
C SER A 177 14.67 15.51 -14.14
N GLY A 178 15.06 15.74 -12.89
CA GLY A 178 14.27 16.51 -11.92
C GLY A 178 13.07 15.73 -11.32
N VAL A 179 12.74 14.56 -11.86
CA VAL A 179 11.70 13.68 -11.34
C VAL A 179 12.24 12.79 -10.22
N ARG A 180 11.51 12.64 -9.15
CA ARG A 180 11.89 11.81 -8.00
C ARG A 180 11.00 10.58 -7.89
N ILE A 181 11.62 9.44 -7.60
CA ILE A 181 10.94 8.20 -7.22
C ILE A 181 11.12 8.01 -5.71
N SER A 182 10.03 7.75 -5.02
CA SER A 182 10.04 7.43 -3.59
C SER A 182 9.27 6.15 -3.32
N LEU A 183 9.92 5.20 -2.66
CA LEU A 183 9.34 3.90 -2.32
C LEU A 183 9.04 3.87 -0.82
N ILE A 184 7.78 3.60 -0.47
CA ILE A 184 7.38 3.38 0.91
C ILE A 184 7.24 1.87 1.12
N ILE A 185 7.93 1.35 2.13
CA ILE A 185 7.96 -0.08 2.46
C ILE A 185 7.33 -0.29 3.85
N PRO A 186 6.01 -0.41 3.93
CA PRO A 186 5.35 -0.73 5.19
C PRO A 186 5.58 -2.20 5.57
N GLY A 187 5.71 -2.46 6.86
CA GLY A 187 5.39 -3.77 7.43
C GLY A 187 3.87 -3.96 7.54
N ALA A 188 3.40 -4.72 8.52
CA ALA A 188 1.96 -4.83 8.76
C ALA A 188 1.35 -3.48 9.16
N VAL A 189 0.21 -3.13 8.56
CA VAL A 189 -0.52 -1.87 8.81
C VAL A 189 -1.95 -2.18 9.18
N ASP A 190 -2.47 -1.51 10.20
CA ASP A 190 -3.86 -1.64 10.64
C ASP A 190 -4.82 -1.00 9.64
N THR A 191 -5.15 -1.74 8.59
CA THR A 191 -6.06 -1.31 7.50
C THR A 191 -7.12 -2.37 7.21
N PRO A 192 -8.22 -2.02 6.53
CA PRO A 192 -9.25 -2.97 6.10
C PRO A 192 -8.79 -3.98 5.03
N ILE A 193 -7.58 -3.87 4.47
CA ILE A 193 -7.09 -4.73 3.39
C ILE A 193 -7.18 -6.23 3.71
N TYR A 194 -7.04 -6.60 4.97
CA TYR A 194 -7.12 -7.99 5.43
C TYR A 194 -8.55 -8.53 5.42
N GLN A 195 -9.54 -7.67 5.75
CA GLN A 195 -10.97 -8.03 5.71
C GLN A 195 -11.50 -8.10 4.27
N HIS A 196 -10.88 -7.36 3.35
CA HIS A 196 -11.25 -7.27 1.94
C HIS A 196 -10.41 -8.15 1.02
N ALA A 197 -9.48 -8.93 1.57
CA ALA A 197 -8.68 -9.86 0.80
C ALA A 197 -9.54 -10.95 0.16
N ALA A 198 -9.17 -11.39 -1.04
CA ALA A 198 -9.59 -12.69 -1.51
C ALA A 198 -9.01 -13.76 -0.55
N ASN A 199 -9.83 -14.66 -0.06
CA ASN A 199 -9.41 -15.62 0.94
C ASN A 199 -10.09 -16.97 0.73
N VAL A 200 -9.32 -17.96 0.31
CA VAL A 200 -9.78 -19.33 0.09
C VAL A 200 -9.28 -20.30 1.18
N THR A 201 -8.65 -19.79 2.24
CA THR A 201 -8.05 -20.63 3.30
C THR A 201 -9.06 -21.20 4.29
N GLY A 202 -10.31 -20.73 4.27
CA GLY A 202 -11.31 -21.08 5.30
C GLY A 202 -11.02 -20.47 6.69
N ARG A 203 -10.02 -19.59 6.82
CA ARG A 203 -9.59 -18.94 8.07
C ARG A 203 -9.61 -17.42 7.94
N ARG A 204 -9.83 -16.69 9.02
CA ARG A 204 -9.80 -15.22 9.02
C ARG A 204 -8.37 -14.71 8.93
N ALA A 205 -8.13 -13.73 8.06
CA ALA A 205 -6.84 -13.08 7.94
C ALA A 205 -6.74 -11.82 8.80
N ARG A 206 -5.55 -11.56 9.34
CA ARG A 206 -5.23 -10.35 10.11
C ARG A 206 -3.77 -9.94 9.89
N PRO A 207 -3.40 -8.67 10.16
CA PRO A 207 -2.00 -8.25 10.08
C PRO A 207 -1.13 -8.94 11.12
N LEU A 208 0.10 -9.31 10.75
CA LEU A 208 1.12 -9.77 11.68
C LEU A 208 1.48 -8.62 12.64
N PRO A 209 1.32 -8.79 13.94
CA PRO A 209 1.66 -7.74 14.91
C PRO A 209 3.18 -7.56 15.09
N PRO A 210 3.58 -6.34 15.52
CA PRO A 210 2.77 -5.15 15.78
C PRO A 210 2.40 -4.41 14.48
N ALA A 211 1.11 -4.10 14.28
CA ALA A 211 0.66 -3.34 13.13
C ALA A 211 0.88 -1.82 13.32
N ALA A 212 1.44 -1.16 12.32
CA ALA A 212 1.56 0.30 12.29
C ALA A 212 0.21 0.96 12.02
N SER A 213 0.02 2.22 12.44
CA SER A 213 -1.18 2.97 12.04
C SER A 213 -1.06 3.45 10.59
N PRO A 214 -2.19 3.53 9.85
CA PRO A 214 -2.23 4.17 8.54
C PRO A 214 -1.67 5.59 8.54
N ASP A 215 -1.94 6.37 9.58
CA ASP A 215 -1.40 7.73 9.74
C ASP A 215 0.14 7.77 9.82
N ARG A 216 0.77 6.74 10.37
CA ARG A 216 2.24 6.66 10.39
C ARG A 216 2.79 6.48 8.99
N VAL A 217 2.11 5.68 8.16
CA VAL A 217 2.46 5.50 6.74
C VAL A 217 2.19 6.77 5.96
N ALA A 218 1.03 7.40 6.14
CA ALA A 218 0.68 8.68 5.52
C ALA A 218 1.71 9.78 5.81
N ARG A 219 2.16 9.90 7.07
CA ARG A 219 3.25 10.83 7.42
C ARG A 219 4.57 10.50 6.73
N ALA A 220 4.88 9.22 6.51
CA ALA A 220 6.06 8.82 5.76
C ALA A 220 5.94 9.20 4.27
N ILE A 221 4.77 8.99 3.66
CA ILE A 221 4.46 9.40 2.28
C ILE A 221 4.67 10.91 2.12
N VAL A 222 4.03 11.72 2.95
CA VAL A 222 4.13 13.19 2.89
C VAL A 222 5.58 13.67 3.08
N ARG A 223 6.33 13.07 4.01
CA ARG A 223 7.74 13.43 4.24
C ARG A 223 8.64 13.02 3.07
N SER A 224 8.39 11.87 2.47
CA SER A 224 9.21 11.35 1.38
C SER A 224 9.04 12.14 0.09
N ALA A 225 7.85 12.66 -0.18
CA ALA A 225 7.60 13.53 -1.33
C ALA A 225 8.47 14.80 -1.33
N GLY A 226 8.85 15.30 -0.14
CA GLY A 226 9.74 16.46 0.03
C GLY A 226 11.23 16.13 0.19
N ARG A 227 11.62 14.85 0.18
CA ARG A 227 13.01 14.41 0.46
C ARG A 227 13.64 13.68 -0.72
N ARG A 228 15.00 13.67 -0.79
CA ARG A 228 15.74 12.95 -1.83
C ARG A 228 15.95 11.45 -1.51
N ARG A 229 15.42 10.94 -0.40
CA ARG A 229 15.59 9.54 0.00
C ARG A 229 14.70 8.64 -0.84
N PHE A 230 15.27 7.62 -1.48
CA PHE A 230 14.56 6.70 -2.35
C PHE A 230 13.57 5.82 -1.59
N ALA A 231 13.99 5.16 -0.51
CA ALA A 231 13.15 4.21 0.22
C ALA A 231 12.94 4.59 1.69
N ALA A 232 11.72 4.41 2.20
CA ALA A 232 11.38 4.62 3.60
C ALA A 232 10.61 3.42 4.17
N TYR A 233 11.23 2.72 5.12
CA TYR A 233 10.57 1.66 5.88
C TYR A 233 9.64 2.25 6.94
N VAL A 234 8.43 1.68 7.05
CA VAL A 234 7.43 2.05 8.07
C VAL A 234 7.02 0.80 8.86
N GLY A 235 7.39 0.75 10.12
CA GLY A 235 7.31 -0.43 10.97
C GLY A 235 8.74 -0.84 11.36
N GLY A 236 9.00 -0.94 12.66
CA GLY A 236 10.39 -1.04 13.14
C GLY A 236 10.92 -2.47 13.12
N LEU A 237 10.28 -3.33 13.92
CA LEU A 237 10.80 -4.67 14.24
C LEU A 237 10.75 -5.61 13.02
N GLN A 238 9.70 -5.54 12.23
CA GLN A 238 9.49 -6.45 11.11
C GLN A 238 10.58 -6.36 10.02
N ARG A 239 11.24 -5.20 9.86
CA ARG A 239 12.36 -5.09 8.89
C ARG A 239 13.59 -5.93 9.26
N LEU A 240 13.71 -6.35 10.53
CA LEU A 240 14.81 -7.18 11.00
C LEU A 240 14.77 -8.61 10.45
N VAL A 241 13.64 -9.03 9.88
CA VAL A 241 13.53 -10.34 9.21
C VAL A 241 14.22 -10.36 7.84
N VAL A 242 14.49 -9.20 7.22
CA VAL A 242 15.14 -9.13 5.90
C VAL A 242 16.54 -9.76 5.92
N PRO A 243 17.46 -9.39 6.83
CA PRO A 243 18.75 -10.08 6.93
C PRO A 243 18.62 -11.58 7.21
N VAL A 244 17.62 -11.99 8.02
CA VAL A 244 17.40 -13.41 8.30
C VAL A 244 16.98 -14.15 7.02
N HIS A 245 16.09 -13.58 6.23
CA HIS A 245 15.69 -14.11 4.93
C HIS A 245 16.88 -14.22 3.97
N ASP A 246 17.74 -13.19 3.90
CA ASP A 246 18.83 -13.12 2.92
C ASP A 246 20.00 -14.07 3.29
N PHE A 247 20.33 -14.23 4.59
CA PHE A 247 21.49 -14.99 5.04
C PHE A 247 21.18 -16.38 5.63
N ALA A 248 19.92 -16.64 6.01
CA ALA A 248 19.47 -17.90 6.60
C ALA A 248 18.07 -18.30 6.10
N PRO A 249 17.89 -18.51 4.77
CA PRO A 249 16.56 -18.69 4.16
C PRO A 249 15.78 -19.87 4.76
N GLY A 250 16.40 -21.03 4.97
CA GLY A 250 15.70 -22.19 5.55
C GLY A 250 15.21 -21.96 6.99
N PHE A 251 15.91 -21.13 7.78
CA PHE A 251 15.44 -20.72 9.09
C PHE A 251 14.29 -19.72 8.98
N TYR A 252 14.39 -18.77 8.04
CA TYR A 252 13.33 -17.83 7.76
C TYR A 252 12.05 -18.54 7.31
N ASP A 253 12.12 -19.49 6.38
CA ASP A 253 10.97 -20.23 5.85
C ASP A 253 10.21 -20.99 6.93
N ALA A 254 10.94 -21.64 7.86
CA ALA A 254 10.35 -22.32 9.00
C ALA A 254 9.59 -21.35 9.92
N ILE A 255 10.15 -20.17 10.18
CA ILE A 255 9.49 -19.12 10.99
C ILE A 255 8.31 -18.50 10.25
N ALA A 256 8.46 -18.17 8.96
CA ALA A 256 7.41 -17.57 8.15
C ALA A 256 6.15 -18.44 8.09
N SER A 257 6.32 -19.77 7.95
CA SER A 257 5.21 -20.73 7.99
C SER A 257 4.47 -20.72 9.33
N VAL A 258 5.20 -20.74 10.44
CA VAL A 258 4.60 -20.69 11.79
C VAL A 258 3.90 -19.34 12.02
N LEU A 259 4.48 -18.22 11.55
CA LEU A 259 3.88 -16.90 11.70
C LEU A 259 2.59 -16.78 10.90
N MET A 260 2.57 -17.29 9.68
CA MET A 260 1.35 -17.34 8.85
C MET A 260 0.25 -18.15 9.55
N ASP A 261 0.53 -19.37 9.94
CA ASP A 261 -0.46 -20.29 10.48
C ASP A 261 -1.02 -19.89 11.85
N ARG A 262 -0.18 -19.34 12.72
CA ARG A 262 -0.59 -19.04 14.10
C ARG A 262 -1.00 -17.60 14.34
N PHE A 263 -0.46 -16.66 13.53
CA PHE A 263 -0.63 -15.24 13.81
C PHE A 263 -1.36 -14.48 12.70
N GLU A 264 -1.20 -14.82 11.44
CA GLU A 264 -1.93 -14.15 10.35
C GLU A 264 -3.27 -14.81 10.05
N LEU A 265 -3.35 -16.14 10.11
CA LEU A 265 -4.58 -16.89 9.88
C LEU A 265 -5.14 -17.43 11.20
N HIS A 266 -6.41 -17.20 11.50
CA HIS A 266 -7.04 -17.61 12.76
C HIS A 266 -8.53 -17.91 12.62
N GLY A 267 -9.09 -18.75 13.51
CA GLY A 267 -10.52 -19.10 13.51
C GLY A 267 -10.99 -19.63 12.17
N THR A 268 -12.28 -19.54 11.89
CA THR A 268 -12.92 -19.97 10.65
C THR A 268 -13.52 -18.80 9.90
N SER A 269 -13.55 -18.87 8.57
CA SER A 269 -14.17 -17.91 7.67
C SER A 269 -14.72 -18.62 6.45
N SER A 270 -15.74 -18.07 5.82
CA SER A 270 -16.17 -18.49 4.49
C SER A 270 -15.14 -18.08 3.44
N VAL A 271 -15.09 -18.83 2.34
CA VAL A 271 -14.37 -18.43 1.13
C VAL A 271 -14.97 -17.15 0.59
N SER A 272 -14.13 -16.20 0.23
CA SER A 272 -14.53 -14.90 -0.33
C SER A 272 -13.47 -14.38 -1.29
N PHE A 273 -13.88 -13.69 -2.34
CA PHE A 273 -12.95 -12.96 -3.22
C PHE A 273 -12.79 -11.49 -2.83
N GLY A 274 -13.47 -11.07 -1.75
CA GLY A 274 -13.34 -9.73 -1.19
C GLY A 274 -13.53 -8.62 -2.22
N THR A 275 -12.63 -7.65 -2.22
CA THR A 275 -12.63 -6.55 -3.20
C THR A 275 -11.59 -6.71 -4.31
N VAL A 276 -11.05 -7.91 -4.51
CA VAL A 276 -10.06 -8.17 -5.58
C VAL A 276 -10.71 -7.99 -6.94
N LEU A 277 -11.88 -8.60 -7.15
CA LEU A 277 -12.60 -8.57 -8.42
C LEU A 277 -13.64 -7.43 -8.49
N GLU A 278 -14.22 -7.02 -7.36
CA GLU A 278 -15.32 -6.07 -7.30
C GLU A 278 -14.97 -4.83 -6.46
N ALA A 279 -15.60 -3.71 -6.77
CA ALA A 279 -15.43 -2.49 -6.00
C ALA A 279 -16.23 -2.53 -4.69
N PRO A 280 -15.72 -1.96 -3.58
CA PRO A 280 -16.51 -1.81 -2.36
C PRO A 280 -17.67 -0.83 -2.60
N GLY A 281 -18.87 -1.14 -2.08
CA GLY A 281 -20.07 -0.30 -2.26
C GLY A 281 -20.02 1.03 -1.50
N ARG A 282 -19.22 1.12 -0.44
CA ARG A 282 -19.10 2.31 0.43
C ARG A 282 -17.66 2.53 0.90
N ALA A 283 -17.40 3.70 1.51
CA ALA A 283 -16.11 4.01 2.10
C ALA A 283 -15.85 3.13 3.34
N ASP A 284 -14.67 2.54 3.37
CA ASP A 284 -14.17 1.82 4.52
C ASP A 284 -13.43 2.74 5.49
N PRO A 285 -13.37 2.38 6.78
CA PRO A 285 -12.62 3.14 7.75
C PRO A 285 -11.12 3.19 7.38
N THR A 286 -10.40 4.11 7.99
CA THR A 286 -8.95 4.22 7.85
C THR A 286 -8.24 3.02 8.49
N THR A 287 -8.79 2.47 9.58
CA THR A 287 -8.22 1.37 10.36
C THR A 287 -9.07 0.11 10.26
N GLY A 288 -8.43 -1.06 10.33
CA GLY A 288 -9.10 -2.36 10.41
C GLY A 288 -9.45 -2.80 11.83
N GLY A 289 -9.12 -1.99 12.85
CA GLY A 289 -9.39 -2.31 14.25
C GLY A 289 -8.38 -3.25 14.93
N TRP A 290 -7.22 -3.50 14.31
CA TRP A 290 -6.24 -4.50 14.76
C TRP A 290 -5.27 -4.04 15.88
N ARG A 291 -5.32 -2.78 16.29
CA ARG A 291 -4.36 -2.18 17.23
C ARG A 291 -4.79 -2.21 18.69
N SER A 292 -5.61 -3.18 19.11
CA SER A 292 -6.01 -3.28 20.52
C SER A 292 -4.80 -3.55 21.44
N ALA A 293 -4.79 -2.96 22.64
CA ALA A 293 -3.70 -3.14 23.62
C ALA A 293 -3.56 -4.58 24.08
N ARG A 294 -4.67 -5.32 24.21
CA ARG A 294 -4.70 -6.74 24.60
C ARG A 294 -4.01 -7.64 23.57
N LEU A 295 -4.20 -7.35 22.26
CA LEU A 295 -3.58 -8.12 21.20
C LEU A 295 -2.05 -7.92 21.16
N ARG A 296 -1.55 -6.72 21.50
CA ARG A 296 -0.11 -6.42 21.57
C ARG A 296 0.61 -7.21 22.65
N LEU A 297 -0.01 -7.39 23.81
CA LEU A 297 0.57 -8.12 24.93
C LEU A 297 0.60 -9.63 24.67
N ALA A 298 -0.51 -10.22 24.19
CA ALA A 298 -0.61 -11.64 23.89
C ALA A 298 0.37 -12.12 22.79
N LEU A 299 0.77 -11.23 21.90
CA LEU A 299 1.64 -11.55 20.77
C LEU A 299 3.13 -11.34 21.09
N ALA A 300 3.47 -10.41 21.98
CA ALA A 300 4.84 -10.30 22.50
C ALA A 300 5.27 -11.56 23.27
N THR A 301 4.35 -12.16 24.04
CA THR A 301 4.59 -13.43 24.75
C THR A 301 4.61 -14.65 23.81
N GLY A 302 3.75 -14.67 22.77
CA GLY A 302 3.66 -15.80 21.83
C GLY A 302 4.85 -15.95 20.88
N VAL A 303 5.39 -14.83 20.37
CA VAL A 303 6.59 -14.85 19.50
C VAL A 303 7.82 -15.33 20.29
N GLY A 304 7.98 -14.86 21.53
CA GLY A 304 9.05 -15.33 22.41
C GLY A 304 8.98 -16.84 22.67
N ALA A 305 7.78 -17.36 22.94
CA ALA A 305 7.56 -18.79 23.19
C ALA A 305 7.79 -19.65 21.91
N ALA A 306 7.40 -19.18 20.73
CA ALA A 306 7.61 -19.90 19.48
C ALA A 306 9.09 -20.00 19.10
N VAL A 307 9.86 -18.92 19.29
CA VAL A 307 11.31 -18.93 19.10
C VAL A 307 12.00 -19.84 20.10
N ALA A 308 11.61 -19.79 21.37
CA ALA A 308 12.17 -20.67 22.41
C ALA A 308 11.87 -22.16 22.14
N ALA A 309 10.65 -22.50 21.75
CA ALA A 309 10.26 -23.88 21.41
C ALA A 309 10.99 -24.41 20.16
N PHE A 310 11.24 -23.54 19.16
CA PHE A 310 12.04 -23.93 17.99
C PHE A 310 13.50 -24.19 18.34
N LEU A 311 14.10 -23.36 19.19
CA LEU A 311 15.48 -23.54 19.64
C LEU A 311 15.64 -24.79 20.53
N ALA A 312 14.60 -25.12 21.32
CA ALA A 312 14.60 -26.34 22.17
C ALA A 312 14.47 -27.65 21.38
N ARG A 313 13.83 -27.62 20.18
CA ARG A 313 13.70 -28.83 19.32
C ARG A 313 14.95 -29.12 18.48
N ARG A 314 15.95 -28.24 18.49
CA ARG A 314 17.22 -28.41 17.76
C ARG A 314 18.38 -28.83 18.70
N ARG A 315 18.11 -28.99 20.00
CA ARG A 315 18.98 -29.65 20.95
C ARG A 315 18.52 -31.11 21.18
#